data_71073bea04312907f122e91c01a1552e
#
_entry.id   71073bea04312907f122e91c01a1552e
#
_cell.length_a   1.000
_cell.length_b   1.000
_cell.length_c   1.000
_cell.angle_alpha   90.00
_cell.angle_beta   90.00
_cell.angle_gamma   90.00
#
_symmetry.space_group_name_H-M   'P 1'
#
loop_
_entity.id
_entity.type
_entity.pdbx_description
1 polymer ?
#
loop_
_entity_poly.entity_id
_entity_poly.type
_entity_poly.pdbx_seq_one_letter_code
_entity_poly.pdbx_strand_id
1 'polypeptide(L)'
;MITASLIINILVLIPVCLSLLLNLEKMNVAAGIFTPARGILLAIYISILFASSFLLFFMDVKLAFALFSIQIVYKVLTPFTVKSIKNPIVISNLVIATFHLVTVITMMKSGLLHFDF
;
A
#
# COMPACT_ATOMS: atom_id res chain seq x y z
N MET A 1 -1.84 16.06 -2.59
CA MET A 1 -2.17 14.63 -2.87
C MET A 1 -1.10 13.66 -2.42
N ILE A 2 0.18 13.97 -2.62
CA ILE A 2 1.27 13.07 -2.17
C ILE A 2 1.22 12.84 -0.66
N THR A 3 1.14 13.92 0.12
CA THR A 3 1.06 13.83 1.57
C THR A 3 -0.18 13.06 2.02
N ALA A 4 -1.33 13.31 1.39
CA ALA A 4 -2.56 12.59 1.69
C ALA A 4 -2.43 11.09 1.41
N SER A 5 -1.79 10.69 0.30
CA SER A 5 -1.55 9.28 -0.01
C SER A 5 -0.62 8.62 1.01
N LEU A 6 0.43 9.32 1.44
CA LEU A 6 1.35 8.81 2.47
C LEU A 6 0.64 8.64 3.81
N ILE A 7 -0.20 9.60 4.19
CA ILE A 7 -0.98 9.52 5.43
C ILE A 7 -1.97 8.36 5.38
N ILE A 8 -2.64 8.15 4.25
CA ILE A 8 -3.54 7.01 4.08
C ILE A 8 -2.80 5.70 4.25
N ASN A 9 -1.60 5.57 3.66
CA ASN A 9 -0.77 4.38 3.86
C ASN A 9 -0.53 4.12 5.33
N ILE A 10 -0.13 5.15 6.08
CA ILE A 10 0.17 5.00 7.51
C ILE A 10 -1.08 4.63 8.29
N LEU A 11 -2.19 5.33 8.06
CA LEU A 11 -3.44 5.10 8.79
C LEU A 11 -4.02 3.71 8.56
N VAL A 12 -3.84 3.15 7.38
CA VAL A 12 -4.33 1.80 7.06
C VAL A 12 -3.34 0.74 7.50
N LEU A 13 -2.03 0.96 7.27
CA LEU A 13 -1.01 -0.05 7.53
C LEU A 13 -0.75 -0.28 9.02
N ILE A 14 -0.88 0.75 9.86
CA ILE A 14 -0.71 0.55 11.31
C ILE A 14 -1.68 -0.50 11.84
N PRO A 15 -3.02 -0.37 11.68
CA PRO A 15 -3.93 -1.39 12.17
C PRO A 15 -3.76 -2.74 11.46
N VAL A 16 -3.48 -2.76 10.16
CA VAL A 16 -3.27 -4.00 9.42
C VAL A 16 -2.03 -4.74 9.92
N CYS A 17 -0.91 -4.04 10.07
CA CYS A 17 0.32 -4.65 10.58
C CYS A 17 0.15 -5.16 12.01
N LEU A 18 -0.50 -4.40 12.88
CA LEU A 18 -0.79 -4.84 14.25
C LEU A 18 -1.70 -6.07 14.26
N SER A 19 -2.72 -6.11 13.41
CA SER A 19 -3.64 -7.24 13.32
C SER A 19 -2.92 -8.50 12.85
N LEU A 20 -2.02 -8.37 11.87
CA LEU A 20 -1.23 -9.49 11.38
C LEU A 20 -0.21 -9.95 12.42
N LEU A 21 0.46 -9.01 13.08
CA LEU A 21 1.47 -9.32 14.09
C LEU A 21 0.86 -10.00 15.32
N LEU A 22 -0.28 -9.51 15.78
CA LEU A 22 -1.00 -10.08 16.93
C LEU A 22 -1.82 -11.31 16.58
N ASN A 23 -1.84 -11.70 15.31
CA ASN A 23 -2.54 -12.90 14.83
C ASN A 23 -4.04 -12.90 15.21
N LEU A 24 -4.71 -11.75 14.99
CA LEU A 24 -6.13 -11.62 15.30
C LEU A 24 -6.97 -12.54 14.42
N GLU A 25 -8.07 -13.06 14.97
CA GLU A 25 -8.96 -13.98 14.27
C GLU A 25 -9.50 -13.40 12.97
N LYS A 26 -9.81 -12.10 12.94
CA LYS A 26 -10.28 -11.42 11.72
C LYS A 26 -9.25 -11.53 10.59
N MET A 27 -7.97 -11.48 10.93
CA MET A 27 -6.90 -11.65 9.93
C MET A 27 -6.75 -13.09 9.51
N ASN A 28 -7.01 -14.05 10.38
CA ASN A 28 -7.03 -15.47 10.01
C ASN A 28 -8.09 -15.75 8.95
N VAL A 29 -9.25 -15.10 9.05
CA VAL A 29 -10.31 -15.22 8.05
C VAL A 29 -9.94 -14.54 6.73
N ALA A 30 -9.35 -13.34 6.79
CA ALA A 30 -9.05 -12.56 5.59
C ALA A 30 -7.76 -12.99 4.89
N ALA A 31 -6.70 -13.29 5.64
CA ALA A 31 -5.37 -13.59 5.11
C ALA A 31 -4.95 -15.04 5.30
N GLY A 32 -5.79 -15.87 5.93
CA GLY A 32 -5.45 -17.24 6.29
C GLY A 32 -4.67 -17.32 7.59
N ILE A 33 -4.48 -18.54 8.08
CA ILE A 33 -3.66 -18.79 9.28
C ILE A 33 -2.21 -18.42 8.98
N PHE A 34 -1.42 -18.22 10.05
CA PHE A 34 -0.02 -17.84 9.89
C PHE A 34 0.73 -18.90 9.08
N THR A 35 1.38 -18.43 8.02
CA THR A 35 2.28 -19.19 7.14
C THR A 35 3.49 -18.33 6.82
N PRO A 36 4.58 -18.91 6.28
CA PRO A 36 5.70 -18.09 5.80
C PRO A 36 5.26 -17.01 4.79
N ALA A 37 4.31 -17.32 3.91
CA ALA A 37 3.79 -16.34 2.95
C ALA A 37 3.12 -15.15 3.65
N ARG A 38 2.36 -15.42 4.71
CA ARG A 38 1.74 -14.34 5.51
C ARG A 38 2.80 -13.50 6.23
N GLY A 39 3.87 -14.11 6.68
CA GLY A 39 5.01 -13.40 7.27
C GLY A 39 5.69 -12.49 6.28
N ILE A 40 5.86 -12.93 5.03
CA ILE A 40 6.39 -12.11 3.95
C ILE A 40 5.47 -10.92 3.66
N LEU A 41 4.15 -11.15 3.62
CA LEU A 41 3.17 -10.07 3.45
C LEU A 41 3.29 -9.02 4.55
N LEU A 42 3.43 -9.44 5.80
CA LEU A 42 3.63 -8.53 6.93
C LEU A 42 4.91 -7.71 6.75
N ALA A 43 6.01 -8.35 6.35
CA ALA A 43 7.29 -7.67 6.11
C ALA A 43 7.15 -6.61 5.01
N ILE A 44 6.43 -6.91 3.94
CA ILE A 44 6.17 -5.95 2.86
C ILE A 44 5.37 -4.77 3.37
N TYR A 45 4.33 -5.00 4.16
CA TYR A 45 3.49 -3.93 4.72
C TYR A 45 4.26 -3.06 5.70
N ILE A 46 5.12 -3.65 6.54
CA ILE A 46 6.00 -2.88 7.43
C ILE A 46 6.96 -2.02 6.61
N SER A 47 7.50 -2.55 5.52
CA SER A 47 8.40 -1.81 4.63
C SER A 47 7.69 -0.61 4.00
N ILE A 48 6.45 -0.77 3.54
CA ILE A 48 5.66 0.33 2.98
C ILE A 48 5.35 1.37 4.05
N LEU A 49 5.00 0.95 5.26
CA LEU A 49 4.76 1.84 6.38
C LEU A 49 6.01 2.66 6.72
N PHE A 50 7.17 1.99 6.77
CA PHE A 50 8.45 2.65 7.02
C PHE A 50 8.77 3.68 5.92
N ALA A 51 8.65 3.28 4.65
CA ALA A 51 8.93 4.16 3.52
C ALA A 51 7.97 5.36 3.49
N SER A 52 6.69 5.14 3.79
CA SER A 52 5.70 6.21 3.82
C SER A 52 6.00 7.22 4.94
N SER A 53 6.39 6.72 6.11
CA SER A 53 6.78 7.58 7.25
C SER A 53 8.04 8.36 6.94
N PHE A 54 9.05 7.71 6.33
CA PHE A 54 10.29 8.36 5.92
C PHE A 54 10.01 9.50 4.95
N LEU A 55 9.16 9.26 3.94
CA LEU A 55 8.84 10.27 2.92
C LEU A 55 8.03 11.44 3.47
N LEU A 56 7.29 11.27 4.56
CA LEU A 56 6.61 12.40 5.21
C LEU A 56 7.62 13.39 5.79
N PHE A 57 8.75 12.90 6.31
CA PHE A 57 9.79 13.75 6.88
C PHE A 57 10.80 14.22 5.84
N PHE A 58 11.12 13.39 4.86
CA PHE A 58 12.12 13.65 3.83
C PHE A 58 11.48 13.45 2.46
N MET A 59 10.62 14.40 2.09
CA MET A 59 9.85 14.30 0.86
C MET A 59 10.76 14.27 -0.37
N ASP A 60 10.60 13.24 -1.20
CA ASP A 60 11.22 13.14 -2.52
C ASP A 60 10.14 12.68 -3.49
N VAL A 61 9.85 13.52 -4.49
CA VAL A 61 8.73 13.29 -5.42
C VAL A 61 8.95 12.03 -6.24
N LYS A 62 10.19 11.78 -6.69
CA LYS A 62 10.50 10.59 -7.50
C LYS A 62 10.37 9.30 -6.69
N LEU A 63 10.85 9.31 -5.44
CA LEU A 63 10.70 8.16 -4.55
C LEU A 63 9.24 7.91 -4.20
N ALA A 64 8.46 8.97 -3.96
CA ALA A 64 7.03 8.85 -3.72
C ALA A 64 6.31 8.27 -4.94
N PHE A 65 6.65 8.72 -6.13
CA PHE A 65 6.11 8.18 -7.38
C PHE A 65 6.40 6.68 -7.51
N ALA A 66 7.64 6.27 -7.25
CA ALA A 66 8.02 4.87 -7.32
C ALA A 66 7.24 4.03 -6.29
N LEU A 67 7.11 4.52 -5.06
CA LEU A 67 6.37 3.83 -4.01
C LEU A 67 4.90 3.65 -4.39
N PHE A 68 4.24 4.69 -4.87
CA PHE A 68 2.83 4.62 -5.27
C PHE A 68 2.64 3.72 -6.49
N SER A 69 3.54 3.79 -7.46
CA SER A 69 3.46 2.95 -8.68
C SER A 69 3.56 1.46 -8.34
N ILE A 70 4.49 1.08 -7.48
CA ILE A 70 4.63 -0.31 -7.01
C ILE A 70 3.36 -0.74 -6.28
N GLN A 71 2.82 0.10 -5.41
CA GLN A 71 1.60 -0.23 -4.67
C GLN A 71 0.40 -0.38 -5.59
N ILE A 72 0.26 0.48 -6.59
CA ILE A 72 -0.84 0.36 -7.56
C ILE A 72 -0.77 -0.98 -8.27
N VAL A 73 0.42 -1.36 -8.75
CA VAL A 73 0.59 -2.61 -9.49
C VAL A 73 0.24 -3.82 -8.63
N TYR A 74 0.86 -3.97 -7.46
CA TYR A 74 0.61 -5.19 -6.68
C TYR A 74 -0.80 -5.22 -6.09
N LYS A 75 -1.36 -4.08 -5.72
CA LYS A 75 -2.73 -4.02 -5.16
C LYS A 75 -3.80 -4.33 -6.20
N VAL A 76 -3.61 -3.88 -7.43
CA VAL A 76 -4.52 -4.22 -8.54
C VAL A 76 -4.42 -5.71 -8.89
N LEU A 77 -3.27 -6.33 -8.68
CA LEU A 77 -3.11 -7.76 -8.91
C LEU A 77 -3.76 -8.64 -7.83
N THR A 78 -4.02 -8.10 -6.62
CA THR A 78 -4.51 -8.92 -5.50
C THR A 78 -5.82 -9.65 -5.76
N PRO A 79 -6.86 -9.10 -6.44
CA PRO A 79 -8.06 -9.89 -6.70
C PRO A 79 -7.78 -11.12 -7.57
N PHE A 80 -6.77 -11.05 -8.43
CA PHE A 80 -6.39 -12.17 -9.29
C PHE A 80 -5.54 -13.21 -8.54
N THR A 81 -4.61 -12.75 -7.72
CA THR A 81 -3.70 -13.65 -6.97
C THR A 81 -4.39 -14.30 -5.78
N VAL A 82 -5.27 -13.57 -5.10
CA VAL A 82 -6.09 -14.09 -4.00
C VAL A 82 -7.28 -14.86 -4.53
N LYS A 83 -7.69 -14.60 -5.79
CA LYS A 83 -8.86 -15.21 -6.44
C LYS A 83 -10.16 -14.89 -5.72
N SER A 84 -10.27 -13.68 -5.16
CA SER A 84 -11.47 -13.23 -4.48
C SER A 84 -11.58 -11.72 -4.56
N ILE A 85 -12.78 -11.22 -4.87
CA ILE A 85 -13.08 -9.79 -4.86
C ILE A 85 -13.69 -9.38 -3.51
N LYS A 86 -14.26 -10.33 -2.78
CA LYS A 86 -14.99 -10.07 -1.52
C LYS A 86 -14.09 -10.03 -0.30
N ASN A 87 -12.82 -10.42 -0.43
CA ASN A 87 -11.88 -10.40 0.68
C ASN A 87 -11.65 -8.96 1.16
N PRO A 88 -11.78 -8.67 2.48
CA PRO A 88 -11.62 -7.30 2.99
C PRO A 88 -10.25 -6.68 2.67
N ILE A 89 -9.19 -7.48 2.66
CA ILE A 89 -7.85 -7.00 2.31
C ILE A 89 -7.81 -6.59 0.85
N VAL A 90 -8.41 -7.37 -0.04
CA VAL A 90 -8.48 -7.06 -1.48
C VAL A 90 -9.27 -5.76 -1.72
N ILE A 91 -10.42 -5.61 -1.07
CA ILE A 91 -11.25 -4.41 -1.20
C ILE A 91 -10.47 -3.18 -0.72
N SER A 92 -9.83 -3.26 0.44
CA SER A 92 -9.00 -2.19 0.98
C SER A 92 -7.86 -1.83 0.01
N ASN A 93 -7.17 -2.83 -0.53
CA ASN A 93 -6.10 -2.63 -1.50
C ASN A 93 -6.58 -1.90 -2.76
N LEU A 94 -7.74 -2.28 -3.29
CA LEU A 94 -8.28 -1.66 -4.50
C LEU A 94 -8.67 -0.20 -4.26
N VAL A 95 -9.25 0.12 -3.11
CA VAL A 95 -9.60 1.50 -2.74
C VAL A 95 -8.34 2.35 -2.62
N ILE A 96 -7.32 1.85 -1.94
CA ILE A 96 -6.04 2.56 -1.77
C ILE A 96 -5.32 2.71 -3.11
N ALA A 97 -5.32 1.67 -3.94
CA ALA A 97 -4.72 1.73 -5.28
C ALA A 97 -5.38 2.81 -6.14
N THR A 98 -6.71 2.94 -6.07
CA THR A 98 -7.44 3.99 -6.78
C THR A 98 -7.00 5.37 -6.30
N PHE A 99 -6.86 5.57 -4.99
CA PHE A 99 -6.41 6.83 -4.43
C PHE A 99 -4.99 7.17 -4.89
N HIS A 100 -4.07 6.20 -4.85
CA HIS A 100 -2.70 6.39 -5.33
C HIS A 100 -2.65 6.67 -6.82
N LEU A 101 -3.53 6.05 -7.61
CA LEU A 101 -3.61 6.32 -9.05
C LEU A 101 -3.99 7.78 -9.31
N VAL A 102 -4.98 8.30 -8.59
CA VAL A 102 -5.36 9.72 -8.67
C VAL A 102 -4.18 10.60 -8.28
N THR A 103 -3.45 10.25 -7.23
CA THR A 103 -2.26 10.98 -6.79
C THR A 103 -1.19 11.00 -7.86
N VAL A 104 -0.88 9.85 -8.47
CA VAL A 104 0.13 9.75 -9.53
C VAL A 104 -0.27 10.59 -10.75
N ILE A 105 -1.52 10.53 -11.16
CA ILE A 105 -2.02 11.34 -12.28
C ILE A 105 -1.87 12.83 -11.97
N THR A 106 -2.20 13.24 -10.75
CA THR A 106 -2.04 14.63 -10.30
C THR A 106 -0.57 15.05 -10.32
N MET A 107 0.34 14.19 -9.88
CA MET A 107 1.79 14.45 -9.91
C MET A 107 2.28 14.68 -11.33
N MET A 108 1.82 13.84 -12.27
CA MET A 108 2.21 13.96 -13.67
C MET A 108 1.68 15.25 -14.31
N LYS A 109 0.42 15.60 -14.03
CA LYS A 109 -0.21 16.80 -14.60
C LYS A 109 0.33 18.09 -14.01
N SER A 110 0.75 18.09 -12.74
CA SER A 110 1.27 19.29 -12.08
C SER A 110 2.71 19.63 -12.45
N GLY A 111 3.38 18.78 -13.22
CA GLY A 111 4.77 18.98 -13.60
C GLY A 111 5.77 18.73 -12.48
N LEU A 112 5.36 18.13 -11.37
CA LEU A 112 6.26 17.78 -10.27
C LEU A 112 7.25 16.68 -10.64
N LEU A 113 6.90 15.88 -11.65
CA LEU A 113 7.74 14.78 -12.11
C LEU A 113 8.46 15.21 -13.40
N HIS A 114 9.77 15.16 -13.38
CA HIS A 114 10.61 15.33 -14.54
C HIS A 114 11.39 14.02 -14.75
N PHE A 115 11.12 13.36 -15.85
CA PHE A 115 11.86 12.16 -16.22
C PHE A 115 12.93 12.54 -17.23
N ASP A 116 14.18 12.35 -16.85
CA ASP A 116 15.33 12.56 -17.74
C ASP A 116 15.57 11.24 -18.50
N PHE A 117 14.81 11.07 -19.57
CA PHE A 117 14.98 9.93 -20.44
C PHE A 117 15.93 10.24 -21.59
#